data_30f561d45fea238ab944bc121a0d6c7c
#
_entry.id   30f561d45fea238ab944bc121a0d6c7c
#
_cell.length_a   1.000
_cell.length_b   1.000
_cell.length_c   1.000
_cell.angle_alpha   90.00
_cell.angle_beta   90.00
_cell.angle_gamma   90.00
#
_symmetry.space_group_name_H-M   'P 1'
#
loop_
_entity.id
_entity.type
_entity.pdbx_description
1 polymer ?
#
loop_
_entity_poly.entity_id
_entity_poly.type
_entity_poly.pdbx_seq_one_letter_code
_entity_poly.pdbx_strand_id
1 'polypeptide(L)'
;MTQSKRADLIKAAAALLAESRPQDLSVRSIAAVAGCTTGAVYRQFNSAEHLIRIACVKFLEDYMADLNEILLADDEPLKQHIAMWRAFGQQAFANVDVFELMFWDMDEDDLNDAIFAYYQEFPEGWRKLSGFQVMIFFSSNIRERNLLTLKRCTAKYKLSEIEVRIINDLELTSFRGLLREYGDCYREPGKPEEGLERFMSMLDYVLGLVQIMDDNA
;
A
#
# COMPACT_ATOMS: atom_id res chain seq x y z
N MET A 1 25.14 -1.36 16.49
CA MET A 1 24.00 -1.85 17.27
C MET A 1 23.67 -3.25 16.77
N THR A 2 23.57 -4.23 17.66
CA THR A 2 23.21 -5.61 17.27
C THR A 2 21.74 -5.60 16.88
N GLN A 3 21.43 -5.96 15.64
CA GLN A 3 20.07 -6.05 15.13
C GLN A 3 19.27 -7.07 15.94
N SER A 4 17.98 -6.81 16.20
CA SER A 4 17.15 -7.72 16.99
C SER A 4 16.87 -8.99 16.17
N LYS A 5 16.76 -10.14 16.84
CA LYS A 5 16.34 -11.40 16.18
C LYS A 5 14.98 -11.28 15.51
N ARG A 6 14.11 -10.42 16.04
CA ARG A 6 12.79 -10.14 15.49
C ARG A 6 12.90 -9.41 14.14
N ALA A 7 13.76 -8.40 14.04
CA ALA A 7 14.04 -7.69 12.79
C ALA A 7 14.62 -8.62 11.71
N ASP A 8 15.53 -9.55 12.08
CA ASP A 8 16.09 -10.51 11.12
C ASP A 8 15.04 -11.46 10.56
N LEU A 9 14.07 -11.90 11.37
CA LEU A 9 12.95 -12.73 10.94
C LEU A 9 12.00 -11.99 10.02
N ILE A 10 11.70 -10.71 10.29
CA ILE A 10 10.87 -9.87 9.43
C ILE A 10 11.54 -9.68 8.06
N LYS A 11 12.87 -9.41 8.04
CA LYS A 11 13.63 -9.30 6.79
C LYS A 11 13.64 -10.59 5.99
N ALA A 12 13.82 -11.74 6.65
CA ALA A 12 13.79 -13.04 6.00
C ALA A 12 12.43 -13.34 5.37
N ALA A 13 11.33 -13.01 6.07
CA ALA A 13 9.98 -13.16 5.54
C ALA A 13 9.75 -12.20 4.36
N ALA A 14 10.16 -10.93 4.44
CA ALA A 14 10.04 -9.97 3.35
C ALA A 14 10.85 -10.39 2.11
N ALA A 15 12.06 -10.95 2.28
CA ALA A 15 12.84 -11.48 1.18
C ALA A 15 12.13 -12.64 0.46
N LEU A 16 11.47 -13.52 1.20
CA LEU A 16 10.67 -14.60 0.60
C LEU A 16 9.41 -14.07 -0.11
N LEU A 17 8.76 -13.04 0.44
CA LEU A 17 7.58 -12.41 -0.18
C LEU A 17 7.88 -11.77 -1.53
N ALA A 18 9.11 -11.33 -1.77
CA ALA A 18 9.52 -10.80 -3.07
C ALA A 18 9.51 -11.88 -4.18
N GLU A 19 9.65 -13.15 -3.82
CA GLU A 19 9.76 -14.27 -4.77
C GLU A 19 8.59 -15.26 -4.70
N SER A 20 7.80 -15.21 -3.62
CA SER A 20 6.73 -16.18 -3.33
C SER A 20 5.46 -15.48 -2.87
N ARG A 21 4.31 -16.13 -3.05
CA ARG A 21 3.01 -15.63 -2.54
C ARG A 21 2.97 -15.76 -1.01
N PRO A 22 2.27 -14.85 -0.29
CA PRO A 22 2.14 -14.93 1.17
C PRO A 22 1.65 -16.29 1.69
N GLN A 23 0.70 -16.93 1.00
CA GLN A 23 0.14 -18.23 1.38
C GLN A 23 1.12 -19.40 1.21
N ASP A 24 2.17 -19.24 0.43
CA ASP A 24 3.18 -20.28 0.20
C ASP A 24 4.32 -20.25 1.25
N LEU A 25 4.37 -19.19 2.08
CA LEU A 25 5.36 -19.06 3.11
C LEU A 25 5.02 -19.91 4.33
N SER A 26 6.06 -20.51 4.91
CA SER A 26 5.96 -21.30 6.13
C SER A 26 6.99 -20.84 7.18
N VAL A 27 6.70 -21.11 8.46
CA VAL A 27 7.68 -20.89 9.53
C VAL A 27 9.02 -21.58 9.22
N ARG A 28 8.97 -22.76 8.58
CA ARG A 28 10.19 -23.50 8.22
C ARG A 28 11.01 -22.79 7.15
N SER A 29 10.38 -22.28 6.09
CA SER A 29 11.07 -21.52 5.03
C SER A 29 11.67 -20.22 5.59
N ILE A 30 10.92 -19.49 6.40
CA ILE A 30 11.41 -18.24 7.02
C ILE A 30 12.58 -18.52 7.98
N ALA A 31 12.47 -19.55 8.84
CA ALA A 31 13.54 -19.93 9.77
C ALA A 31 14.83 -20.34 9.04
N ALA A 32 14.68 -21.05 7.90
CA ALA A 32 15.83 -21.45 7.07
C ALA A 32 16.56 -20.23 6.50
N VAL A 33 15.84 -19.25 5.93
CA VAL A 33 16.44 -18.01 5.41
C VAL A 33 17.06 -17.18 6.53
N ALA A 34 16.43 -17.12 7.71
CA ALA A 34 16.94 -16.38 8.87
C ALA A 34 18.10 -17.11 9.59
N GLY A 35 18.48 -18.32 9.17
CA GLY A 35 19.54 -19.11 9.82
C GLY A 35 19.21 -19.52 11.26
N CYS A 36 17.93 -19.82 11.56
CA CYS A 36 17.49 -20.14 12.92
C CYS A 36 16.55 -21.36 12.96
N THR A 37 16.13 -21.78 14.16
CA THR A 37 15.16 -22.85 14.34
C THR A 37 13.72 -22.32 14.29
N THR A 38 12.75 -23.16 13.91
CA THR A 38 11.31 -22.82 13.98
C THR A 38 10.86 -22.41 15.38
N GLY A 39 11.44 -23.02 16.43
CA GLY A 39 11.19 -22.62 17.82
C GLY A 39 11.68 -21.20 18.15
N ALA A 40 12.68 -20.68 17.42
CA ALA A 40 13.10 -19.28 17.56
C ALA A 40 12.07 -18.31 16.97
N VAL A 41 11.39 -18.69 15.88
CA VAL A 41 10.29 -17.91 15.29
C VAL A 41 9.10 -17.80 16.25
N TYR A 42 8.65 -18.91 16.80
CA TYR A 42 7.52 -18.94 17.75
C TYR A 42 7.78 -18.24 19.08
N ARG A 43 9.04 -17.98 19.43
CA ARG A 43 9.37 -17.13 20.61
C ARG A 43 9.17 -15.64 20.32
N GLN A 44 9.15 -15.22 19.04
CA GLN A 44 9.06 -13.82 18.64
C GLN A 44 7.70 -13.47 18.04
N PHE A 45 6.97 -14.44 17.48
CA PHE A 45 5.70 -14.25 16.77
C PHE A 45 4.71 -15.34 17.16
N ASN A 46 3.44 -14.95 17.28
CA ASN A 46 2.35 -15.84 17.66
C ASN A 46 2.08 -16.92 16.59
N SER A 47 2.29 -16.58 15.30
CA SER A 47 2.10 -17.48 14.15
C SER A 47 2.96 -17.05 12.97
N ALA A 48 3.05 -17.92 11.93
CA ALA A 48 3.64 -17.53 10.64
C ALA A 48 2.90 -16.37 10.02
N GLU A 49 1.57 -16.43 10.05
CA GLU A 49 0.69 -15.39 9.50
C GLU A 49 0.95 -14.03 10.12
N HIS A 50 1.05 -13.95 11.45
CA HIS A 50 1.42 -12.71 12.15
C HIS A 50 2.77 -12.15 11.68
N LEU A 51 3.80 -13.01 11.52
CA LEU A 51 5.10 -12.58 10.99
C LEU A 51 5.00 -12.12 9.53
N ILE A 52 4.25 -12.83 8.68
CA ILE A 52 4.05 -12.51 7.26
C ILE A 52 3.34 -11.14 7.12
N ARG A 53 2.28 -10.89 7.88
CA ARG A 53 1.56 -9.61 7.89
C ARG A 53 2.50 -8.45 8.21
N ILE A 54 3.34 -8.58 9.24
CA ILE A 54 4.34 -7.55 9.59
C ILE A 54 5.36 -7.38 8.48
N ALA A 55 5.82 -8.47 7.86
CA ALA A 55 6.80 -8.42 6.78
C ALA A 55 6.26 -7.75 5.49
N CYS A 56 4.94 -7.84 5.23
CA CYS A 56 4.29 -7.15 4.11
C CYS A 56 4.47 -5.63 4.17
N VAL A 57 4.57 -5.05 5.37
CA VAL A 57 4.74 -3.59 5.56
C VAL A 57 6.03 -3.07 4.91
N LYS A 58 7.06 -3.92 4.74
CA LYS A 58 8.29 -3.58 4.01
C LYS A 58 8.02 -3.04 2.61
N PHE A 59 7.00 -3.56 1.94
CA PHE A 59 6.63 -3.18 0.56
C PHE A 59 5.96 -1.81 0.46
N LEU A 60 5.67 -1.17 1.60
CA LEU A 60 5.18 0.21 1.65
C LEU A 60 6.30 1.26 1.80
N GLU A 61 7.54 0.85 2.07
CA GLU A 61 8.62 1.81 2.36
C GLU A 61 8.89 2.75 1.18
N ASP A 62 8.96 2.23 -0.05
CA ASP A 62 9.22 3.03 -1.25
C ASP A 62 8.04 3.97 -1.52
N TYR A 63 6.80 3.45 -1.44
CA TYR A 63 5.60 4.29 -1.53
C TYR A 63 5.60 5.41 -0.48
N MET A 64 6.03 5.13 0.74
CA MET A 64 6.09 6.14 1.81
C MET A 64 7.16 7.20 1.56
N ALA A 65 8.28 6.83 0.94
CA ALA A 65 9.30 7.78 0.52
C ALA A 65 8.77 8.71 -0.57
N ASP A 66 8.15 8.14 -1.61
CA ASP A 66 7.52 8.89 -2.71
C ASP A 66 6.40 9.81 -2.20
N LEU A 67 5.54 9.30 -1.30
CA LEU A 67 4.47 10.08 -0.69
C LEU A 67 4.99 11.33 0.04
N ASN A 68 6.14 11.20 0.72
CA ASN A 68 6.78 12.34 1.39
C ASN A 68 7.20 13.41 0.38
N GLU A 69 7.82 13.02 -0.72
CA GLU A 69 8.27 13.94 -1.78
C GLU A 69 7.06 14.59 -2.47
N ILE A 70 6.03 13.82 -2.81
CA ILE A 70 4.79 14.32 -3.44
C ILE A 70 4.10 15.37 -2.56
N LEU A 71 4.01 15.12 -1.25
CA LEU A 71 3.32 16.03 -0.33
C LEU A 71 4.13 17.29 0.02
N LEU A 72 5.46 17.25 -0.11
CA LEU A 72 6.34 18.41 0.06
C LEU A 72 6.43 19.27 -1.21
N ALA A 73 6.10 18.73 -2.38
CA ALA A 73 6.02 19.48 -3.60
C ALA A 73 4.89 20.51 -3.53
N ASP A 74 5.17 21.76 -3.94
CA ASP A 74 4.17 22.83 -4.04
C ASP A 74 3.34 22.68 -5.33
N ASP A 75 2.68 21.52 -5.45
CA ASP A 75 1.87 21.15 -6.60
C ASP A 75 0.37 21.27 -6.30
N GLU A 76 -0.41 21.41 -7.38
CA GLU A 76 -1.86 21.40 -7.29
C GLU A 76 -2.36 20.08 -6.67
N PRO A 77 -3.35 20.13 -5.73
CA PRO A 77 -3.85 18.93 -5.04
C PRO A 77 -4.27 17.78 -5.95
N LEU A 78 -4.83 18.08 -7.13
CA LEU A 78 -5.21 17.05 -8.12
C LEU A 78 -3.98 16.33 -8.69
N LYS A 79 -2.90 17.07 -9.00
CA LYS A 79 -1.65 16.47 -9.45
C LYS A 79 -1.01 15.60 -8.37
N GLN A 80 -1.06 16.07 -7.11
CA GLN A 80 -0.59 15.29 -5.98
C GLN A 80 -1.40 13.99 -5.82
N HIS A 81 -2.73 14.04 -5.97
CA HIS A 81 -3.59 12.85 -5.90
C HIS A 81 -3.24 11.83 -6.99
N ILE A 82 -3.08 12.27 -8.24
CA ILE A 82 -2.65 11.42 -9.36
C ILE A 82 -1.26 10.82 -9.11
N ALA A 83 -0.31 11.62 -8.61
CA ALA A 83 1.04 11.17 -8.28
C ALA A 83 1.03 10.13 -7.14
N MET A 84 0.20 10.32 -6.12
CA MET A 84 0.02 9.34 -5.02
C MET A 84 -0.52 8.00 -5.54
N TRP A 85 -1.51 8.02 -6.43
CA TRP A 85 -2.01 6.82 -7.08
C TRP A 85 -0.96 6.12 -7.94
N ARG A 86 -0.16 6.89 -8.68
CA ARG A 86 0.94 6.33 -9.49
C ARG A 86 1.99 5.65 -8.59
N ALA A 87 2.44 6.31 -7.53
CA ALA A 87 3.41 5.76 -6.59
C ALA A 87 2.87 4.50 -5.87
N PHE A 88 1.61 4.54 -5.41
CA PHE A 88 0.96 3.38 -4.79
C PHE A 88 0.80 2.23 -5.79
N GLY A 89 0.34 2.53 -7.01
CA GLY A 89 0.13 1.54 -8.07
C GLY A 89 1.43 0.87 -8.52
N GLN A 90 2.55 1.60 -8.59
CA GLN A 90 3.85 1.03 -8.91
C GLN A 90 4.21 -0.11 -7.96
N GLN A 91 4.06 0.11 -6.65
CA GLN A 91 4.34 -0.92 -5.66
C GLN A 91 3.30 -2.06 -5.68
N ALA A 92 2.03 -1.71 -5.84
CA ALA A 92 0.95 -2.68 -5.81
C ALA A 92 0.97 -3.63 -7.01
N PHE A 93 1.15 -3.13 -8.24
CA PHE A 93 1.24 -3.99 -9.43
C PHE A 93 2.54 -4.80 -9.49
N ALA A 94 3.62 -4.33 -8.87
CA ALA A 94 4.83 -5.12 -8.71
C ALA A 94 4.72 -6.23 -7.64
N ASN A 95 3.74 -6.13 -6.70
CA ASN A 95 3.62 -7.00 -5.53
C ASN A 95 2.16 -7.33 -5.23
N VAL A 96 1.39 -7.78 -6.24
CA VAL A 96 -0.08 -7.92 -6.18
C VAL A 96 -0.55 -8.70 -4.96
N ASP A 97 0.00 -9.90 -4.74
CA ASP A 97 -0.44 -10.77 -3.62
C ASP A 97 -0.21 -10.14 -2.23
N VAL A 98 0.85 -9.34 -2.08
CA VAL A 98 1.17 -8.62 -0.85
C VAL A 98 0.19 -7.49 -0.60
N PHE A 99 -0.14 -6.73 -1.66
CA PHE A 99 -1.08 -5.61 -1.56
C PHE A 99 -2.53 -6.06 -1.41
N GLU A 100 -2.96 -7.16 -2.09
CA GLU A 100 -4.27 -7.78 -1.84
C GLU A 100 -4.38 -8.20 -0.38
N LEU A 101 -3.37 -8.89 0.18
CA LEU A 101 -3.37 -9.28 1.59
C LEU A 101 -3.50 -8.07 2.51
N MET A 102 -2.68 -7.02 2.32
CA MET A 102 -2.66 -5.86 3.23
C MET A 102 -3.95 -5.03 3.20
N PHE A 103 -4.50 -4.78 2.01
CA PHE A 103 -5.54 -3.76 1.84
C PHE A 103 -6.96 -4.32 1.66
N TRP A 104 -7.10 -5.63 1.45
CA TRP A 104 -8.41 -6.24 1.23
C TRP A 104 -8.68 -7.52 2.01
N ASP A 105 -7.64 -8.26 2.44
CA ASP A 105 -7.79 -9.51 3.17
C ASP A 105 -7.50 -9.38 4.67
N MET A 106 -6.67 -8.40 5.09
CA MET A 106 -6.54 -8.01 6.50
C MET A 106 -7.70 -7.10 6.91
N ASP A 107 -8.15 -7.22 8.16
CA ASP A 107 -8.96 -6.17 8.75
C ASP A 107 -8.08 -4.94 9.14
N GLU A 108 -8.76 -3.84 9.50
CA GLU A 108 -8.10 -2.56 9.79
C GLU A 108 -7.19 -2.64 11.01
N ASP A 109 -7.62 -3.34 12.04
CA ASP A 109 -6.86 -3.49 13.28
C ASP A 109 -5.60 -4.33 13.03
N ASP A 110 -5.71 -5.42 12.29
CA ASP A 110 -4.59 -6.28 11.89
C ASP A 110 -3.54 -5.51 11.06
N LEU A 111 -3.97 -4.67 10.12
CA LEU A 111 -3.06 -3.87 9.30
C LEU A 111 -2.35 -2.81 10.15
N ASN A 112 -3.07 -2.10 11.01
CA ASN A 112 -2.50 -1.08 11.89
C ASN A 112 -1.51 -1.69 12.88
N ASP A 113 -1.84 -2.85 13.46
CA ASP A 113 -0.95 -3.60 14.35
C ASP A 113 0.32 -4.06 13.61
N ALA A 114 0.19 -4.54 12.38
CA ALA A 114 1.35 -4.94 11.55
C ALA A 114 2.26 -3.74 11.25
N ILE A 115 1.69 -2.58 10.87
CA ILE A 115 2.42 -1.34 10.63
C ILE A 115 3.16 -0.90 11.89
N PHE A 116 2.47 -0.86 13.02
CA PHE A 116 3.06 -0.46 14.29
C PHE A 116 4.21 -1.40 14.69
N ALA A 117 3.99 -2.73 14.63
CA ALA A 117 5.00 -3.73 14.95
C ALA A 117 6.22 -3.65 14.02
N TYR A 118 6.01 -3.36 12.72
CA TYR A 118 7.10 -3.17 11.76
C TYR A 118 7.98 -1.98 12.14
N TYR A 119 7.38 -0.81 12.36
CA TYR A 119 8.14 0.40 12.66
C TYR A 119 8.72 0.46 14.08
N GLN A 120 8.30 -0.41 14.99
CA GLN A 120 9.05 -0.65 16.24
C GLN A 120 10.43 -1.26 15.98
N GLU A 121 10.54 -2.13 14.99
CA GLU A 121 11.82 -2.76 14.62
C GLU A 121 12.64 -1.90 13.63
N PHE A 122 11.97 -1.07 12.79
CA PHE A 122 12.56 -0.23 11.75
C PHE A 122 12.16 1.24 11.88
N PRO A 123 12.56 1.93 12.98
CA PRO A 123 12.05 3.26 13.31
C PRO A 123 12.51 4.38 12.35
N GLU A 124 13.49 4.13 11.49
CA GLU A 124 14.03 5.16 10.60
C GLU A 124 13.00 5.63 9.55
N GLY A 125 12.17 4.72 9.04
CA GLY A 125 11.08 5.06 8.12
C GLY A 125 10.04 5.99 8.76
N TRP A 126 9.72 5.73 10.03
CA TRP A 126 8.74 6.48 10.79
C TRP A 126 9.15 7.93 11.10
N ARG A 127 10.42 8.15 11.44
CA ARG A 127 10.95 9.46 11.82
C ARG A 127 10.87 10.51 10.72
N LYS A 128 10.66 10.09 9.48
CA LYS A 128 10.59 10.96 8.32
C LYS A 128 9.17 11.39 7.97
N LEU A 129 8.14 10.82 8.61
CA LEU A 129 6.74 11.08 8.28
C LEU A 129 6.26 12.41 8.87
N SER A 130 5.55 13.20 8.06
CA SER A 130 4.79 14.36 8.51
C SER A 130 3.50 13.93 9.24
N GLY A 131 2.90 14.85 10.03
CA GLY A 131 1.63 14.56 10.69
C GLY A 131 0.49 14.17 9.74
N PHE A 132 0.46 14.73 8.52
CA PHE A 132 -0.52 14.37 7.49
C PHE A 132 -0.30 12.94 6.95
N GLN A 133 0.94 12.54 6.74
CA GLN A 133 1.28 11.17 6.34
C GLN A 133 0.88 10.16 7.42
N VAL A 134 1.16 10.48 8.69
CA VAL A 134 0.71 9.67 9.83
C VAL A 134 -0.81 9.53 9.83
N MET A 135 -1.54 10.62 9.58
CA MET A 135 -3.01 10.59 9.50
C MET A 135 -3.51 9.71 8.34
N ILE A 136 -2.92 9.82 7.14
CA ILE A 136 -3.25 8.95 6.00
C ILE A 136 -2.95 7.48 6.36
N PHE A 137 -1.82 7.22 6.99
CA PHE A 137 -1.36 5.87 7.29
C PHE A 137 -2.23 5.14 8.31
N PHE A 138 -2.72 5.87 9.33
CA PHE A 138 -3.60 5.35 10.39
C PHE A 138 -5.08 5.63 10.18
N SER A 139 -5.48 6.20 9.04
CA SER A 139 -6.89 6.20 8.69
C SER A 139 -7.35 4.75 8.43
N SER A 140 -8.54 4.44 8.89
CA SER A 140 -9.04 3.10 9.15
C SER A 140 -8.91 2.09 8.00
N ASN A 141 -9.05 2.51 6.73
CA ASN A 141 -8.93 1.60 5.57
C ASN A 141 -8.56 2.37 4.30
N ILE A 142 -8.25 1.64 3.24
CA ILE A 142 -7.88 2.22 1.94
C ILE A 142 -8.94 3.18 1.39
N ARG A 143 -10.23 2.91 1.64
CA ARG A 143 -11.36 3.74 1.21
C ARG A 143 -11.33 5.11 1.89
N GLU A 144 -11.15 5.15 3.20
CA GLU A 144 -11.06 6.40 3.95
C GLU A 144 -9.75 7.15 3.64
N ARG A 145 -8.65 6.42 3.46
CA ARG A 145 -7.36 7.00 3.03
C ARG A 145 -7.48 7.73 1.71
N ASN A 146 -8.07 7.08 0.70
CA ASN A 146 -8.27 7.68 -0.62
C ASN A 146 -9.24 8.85 -0.57
N LEU A 147 -10.33 8.72 0.21
CA LEU A 147 -11.32 9.78 0.37
C LEU A 147 -10.71 11.06 0.97
N LEU A 148 -9.75 10.97 1.90
CA LEU A 148 -9.05 12.13 2.46
C LEU A 148 -8.30 12.93 1.41
N THR A 149 -7.58 12.25 0.52
CA THR A 149 -6.82 12.88 -0.56
C THR A 149 -7.74 13.41 -1.65
N LEU A 150 -8.77 12.65 -2.01
CA LEU A 150 -9.76 13.03 -3.01
C LEU A 150 -10.55 14.28 -2.58
N LYS A 151 -11.03 14.36 -1.33
CA LYS A 151 -11.70 15.55 -0.80
C LYS A 151 -10.83 16.80 -0.89
N ARG A 152 -9.52 16.67 -0.67
CA ARG A 152 -8.59 17.78 -0.80
C ARG A 152 -8.47 18.29 -2.24
N CYS A 153 -8.39 17.39 -3.21
CA CYS A 153 -8.27 17.79 -4.62
C CYS A 153 -9.60 18.23 -5.24
N THR A 154 -10.72 17.75 -4.72
CA THR A 154 -12.06 18.12 -5.22
C THR A 154 -12.67 19.33 -4.49
N ALA A 155 -12.03 19.85 -3.46
CA ALA A 155 -12.55 20.97 -2.65
C ALA A 155 -12.84 22.26 -3.43
N LYS A 156 -12.19 22.46 -4.58
CA LYS A 156 -12.41 23.60 -5.47
C LYS A 156 -13.58 23.41 -6.44
N TYR A 157 -14.07 22.17 -6.61
CA TYR A 157 -15.17 21.84 -7.51
C TYR A 157 -16.49 21.79 -6.71
N LYS A 158 -17.60 22.09 -7.40
CA LYS A 158 -18.95 22.09 -6.79
C LYS A 158 -19.55 20.69 -6.67
N LEU A 159 -18.75 19.71 -6.23
CA LEU A 159 -19.20 18.34 -6.05
C LEU A 159 -19.93 18.15 -4.72
N SER A 160 -21.05 17.42 -4.78
CA SER A 160 -21.70 16.92 -3.57
C SER A 160 -20.86 15.82 -2.89
N GLU A 161 -21.09 15.59 -1.60
CA GLU A 161 -20.44 14.47 -0.89
C GLU A 161 -20.73 13.10 -1.54
N ILE A 162 -21.90 12.95 -2.15
CA ILE A 162 -22.27 11.71 -2.83
C ILE A 162 -21.40 11.51 -4.07
N GLU A 163 -21.20 12.54 -4.88
CA GLU A 163 -20.35 12.48 -6.08
C GLU A 163 -18.90 12.17 -5.72
N VAL A 164 -18.35 12.82 -4.67
CA VAL A 164 -17.00 12.51 -4.19
C VAL A 164 -16.87 11.06 -3.73
N ARG A 165 -17.89 10.50 -3.06
CA ARG A 165 -17.90 9.09 -2.68
C ARG A 165 -17.99 8.14 -3.88
N ILE A 166 -18.77 8.48 -4.89
CA ILE A 166 -18.87 7.71 -6.13
C ILE A 166 -17.53 7.68 -6.85
N ILE A 167 -16.83 8.81 -6.94
CA ILE A 167 -15.48 8.88 -7.54
C ILE A 167 -14.51 8.00 -6.77
N ASN A 168 -14.51 8.09 -5.44
CA ASN A 168 -13.70 7.26 -4.57
C ASN A 168 -13.96 5.76 -4.79
N ASP A 169 -15.22 5.37 -4.94
CA ASP A 169 -15.61 3.99 -5.19
C ASP A 169 -15.18 3.51 -6.59
N LEU A 170 -15.28 4.38 -7.60
CA LEU A 170 -14.81 4.08 -8.96
C LEU A 170 -13.30 3.87 -8.99
N GLU A 171 -12.51 4.75 -8.37
CA GLU A 171 -11.07 4.63 -8.28
C GLU A 171 -10.65 3.30 -7.63
N LEU A 172 -11.19 3.00 -6.45
CA LEU A 172 -10.84 1.79 -5.70
C LEU A 172 -11.31 0.51 -6.36
N THR A 173 -12.53 0.52 -6.94
CA THR A 173 -13.07 -0.67 -7.61
C THR A 173 -12.31 -0.97 -8.88
N SER A 174 -11.98 0.07 -9.67
CA SER A 174 -11.17 -0.06 -10.88
C SER A 174 -9.77 -0.55 -10.56
N PHE A 175 -9.14 0.04 -9.54
CA PHE A 175 -7.81 -0.36 -9.09
C PHE A 175 -7.77 -1.82 -8.65
N ARG A 176 -8.66 -2.22 -7.73
CA ARG A 176 -8.73 -3.61 -7.25
C ARG A 176 -9.08 -4.58 -8.37
N GLY A 177 -9.99 -4.20 -9.27
CA GLY A 177 -10.36 -5.02 -10.43
C GLY A 177 -9.16 -5.34 -11.31
N LEU A 178 -8.37 -4.32 -11.65
CA LEU A 178 -7.13 -4.50 -12.40
C LEU A 178 -6.07 -5.27 -11.62
N LEU A 179 -5.88 -4.96 -10.34
CA LEU A 179 -4.91 -5.67 -9.51
C LEU A 179 -5.17 -7.17 -9.53
N ARG A 180 -6.43 -7.60 -9.41
CA ARG A 180 -6.84 -9.01 -9.52
C ARG A 180 -6.66 -9.59 -10.91
N GLU A 181 -6.95 -8.83 -11.97
CA GLU A 181 -6.73 -9.26 -13.36
C GLU A 181 -5.26 -9.61 -13.60
N TYR A 182 -4.34 -8.85 -13.00
CA TYR A 182 -2.90 -9.08 -13.10
C TYR A 182 -2.33 -10.07 -12.06
N GLY A 183 -3.13 -10.56 -11.14
CA GLY A 183 -2.72 -11.41 -10.01
C GLY A 183 -1.95 -12.68 -10.41
N ASP A 184 -2.27 -13.27 -11.57
CA ASP A 184 -1.58 -14.47 -12.05
C ASP A 184 -0.35 -14.18 -12.94
N CYS A 185 -0.21 -12.96 -13.47
CA CYS A 185 0.85 -12.61 -14.42
C CYS A 185 1.73 -11.43 -14.02
N TYR A 186 1.52 -10.81 -12.85
CA TYR A 186 2.27 -9.61 -12.44
C TYR A 186 3.79 -9.82 -12.34
N ARG A 187 4.25 -11.07 -12.24
CA ARG A 187 5.69 -11.42 -12.24
C ARG A 187 6.28 -11.54 -13.63
N GLU A 188 5.47 -11.48 -14.68
CA GLU A 188 5.93 -11.46 -16.06
C GLU A 188 6.47 -10.07 -16.41
N PRO A 189 7.57 -9.98 -17.17
CA PRO A 189 8.14 -8.68 -17.56
C PRO A 189 7.13 -7.80 -18.29
N GLY A 190 7.02 -6.53 -17.85
CA GLY A 190 6.15 -5.52 -18.45
C GLY A 190 4.69 -5.56 -17.98
N LYS A 191 4.26 -6.59 -17.23
CA LYS A 191 2.88 -6.70 -16.76
C LYS A 191 2.55 -5.72 -15.62
N PRO A 192 3.42 -5.49 -14.64
CA PRO A 192 3.19 -4.45 -13.64
C PRO A 192 2.98 -3.06 -14.27
N GLU A 193 3.83 -2.69 -15.21
CA GLU A 193 3.74 -1.41 -15.92
C GLU A 193 2.47 -1.31 -16.76
N GLU A 194 2.09 -2.37 -17.47
CA GLU A 194 0.85 -2.44 -18.25
C GLU A 194 -0.38 -2.25 -17.35
N GLY A 195 -0.44 -2.94 -16.20
CA GLY A 195 -1.51 -2.81 -15.22
C GLY A 195 -1.62 -1.39 -14.66
N LEU A 196 -0.48 -0.80 -14.30
CA LEU A 196 -0.40 0.57 -13.82
C LEU A 196 -0.92 1.57 -14.86
N GLU A 197 -0.44 1.51 -16.09
CA GLU A 197 -0.83 2.47 -17.14
C GLU A 197 -2.31 2.33 -17.53
N ARG A 198 -2.87 1.12 -17.49
CA ARG A 198 -4.33 0.92 -17.65
C ARG A 198 -5.10 1.61 -16.52
N PHE A 199 -4.68 1.43 -15.28
CA PHE A 199 -5.32 2.10 -14.15
C PHE A 199 -5.19 3.63 -14.26
N MET A 200 -4.01 4.16 -14.55
CA MET A 200 -3.79 5.60 -14.67
C MET A 200 -4.65 6.21 -15.78
N SER A 201 -4.83 5.52 -16.90
CA SER A 201 -5.73 5.96 -17.98
C SER A 201 -7.19 6.03 -17.53
N MET A 202 -7.66 5.08 -16.70
CA MET A 202 -9.01 5.10 -16.13
C MET A 202 -9.17 6.23 -15.10
N LEU A 203 -8.16 6.44 -14.28
CA LEU A 203 -8.13 7.53 -13.30
C LEU A 203 -8.21 8.90 -13.98
N ASP A 204 -7.38 9.11 -15.00
CA ASP A 204 -7.36 10.37 -15.76
C ASP A 204 -8.73 10.64 -16.43
N TYR A 205 -9.38 9.59 -16.93
CA TYR A 205 -10.73 9.73 -17.52
C TYR A 205 -11.77 10.14 -16.46
N VAL A 206 -11.79 9.47 -15.31
CA VAL A 206 -12.73 9.78 -14.22
C VAL A 206 -12.51 11.20 -13.69
N LEU A 207 -11.26 11.60 -13.47
CA LEU A 207 -10.93 12.94 -12.97
C LEU A 207 -11.14 14.02 -14.02
N GLY A 208 -10.99 13.71 -15.32
CA GLY A 208 -11.33 14.59 -16.42
C GLY A 208 -12.84 14.89 -16.51
N LEU A 209 -13.71 13.90 -16.21
CA LEU A 209 -15.15 14.13 -16.12
C LEU A 209 -15.51 15.12 -15.00
N VAL A 210 -14.82 15.09 -13.87
CA VAL A 210 -15.01 16.04 -12.76
C VAL A 210 -14.78 17.48 -13.20
N GLN A 211 -13.71 17.72 -13.97
CA GLN A 211 -13.41 19.06 -14.49
C GLN A 211 -14.48 19.56 -15.46
N ILE A 212 -14.96 18.70 -16.37
CA ILE A 212 -16.02 19.04 -17.34
C ILE A 212 -17.34 19.33 -16.63
N MET A 213 -17.66 18.62 -15.56
CA MET A 213 -18.89 18.86 -14.78
C MET A 213 -18.88 20.21 -14.08
N ASP A 214 -17.73 20.65 -13.57
CA ASP A 214 -17.58 21.96 -12.93
C ASP A 214 -17.69 23.11 -13.94
N ASP A 215 -17.10 22.96 -15.14
CA ASP A 215 -17.16 23.97 -16.19
C ASP A 215 -18.59 24.21 -16.71
N ASN A 216 -19.52 23.25 -16.53
CA ASN A 216 -20.91 23.30 -16.97
C ASN A 216 -21.93 23.65 -15.86
N ALA A 217 -21.48 23.87 -14.61
CA ALA A 217 -22.29 24.15 -13.42
C ALA A 217 -22.28 25.66 -13.07
#